data_1794a0925a1a80bb695dc1961a96edab
#
_entry.id   1794a0925a1a80bb695dc1961a96edab
#
_cell.length_a   1.000
_cell.length_b   1.000
_cell.length_c   1.000
_cell.angle_alpha   90.00
_cell.angle_beta   90.00
_cell.angle_gamma   90.00
#
_symmetry.space_group_name_H-M   'P 1'
#
loop_
_entity.id
_entity.type
_entity.pdbx_description
1 polymer ?
#
loop_
_entity_poly.entity_id
_entity_poly.type
_entity_poly.pdbx_seq_one_letter_code
_entity_poly.pdbx_strand_id
1 'polypeptide(L)'
;GMIHRDGGPAIEWADGGKSWYKNGKLHREDGPAFERCNGDKEWYKSGGLHREEGPAVECVCGYKEWWSNDKRYGKNNDFNNESWQVFIKTLIFS
;
A
#
# COMPACT_ATOMS: atom_id res chain seq x y z
N GLY A 1 -20.90 -9.70 9.00
CA GLY A 1 -20.59 -8.43 8.41
C GLY A 1 -19.24 -8.39 7.73
N MET A 2 -18.95 -7.28 7.12
CA MET A 2 -17.66 -7.07 6.48
C MET A 2 -16.59 -6.72 7.50
N ILE A 3 -15.35 -7.17 7.26
CA ILE A 3 -14.22 -6.86 8.12
C ILE A 3 -13.96 -5.35 8.05
N HIS A 4 -13.94 -4.71 9.21
CA HIS A 4 -13.79 -3.26 9.28
C HIS A 4 -13.40 -2.86 10.71
N ARG A 5 -12.49 -1.91 10.83
CA ARG A 5 -12.18 -1.28 12.13
C ARG A 5 -11.64 0.12 11.87
N ASP A 6 -12.31 1.12 12.45
CA ASP A 6 -11.82 2.48 12.41
C ASP A 6 -10.78 2.69 13.52
N GLY A 7 -9.71 3.38 13.21
CA GLY A 7 -8.70 3.76 14.18
C GLY A 7 -7.67 2.68 14.53
N GLY A 8 -7.64 1.58 13.80
CA GLY A 8 -6.65 0.55 14.04
C GLY A 8 -6.77 -0.62 13.07
N PRO A 9 -5.88 -1.62 13.18
CA PRO A 9 -5.95 -2.78 12.30
C PRO A 9 -7.19 -3.63 12.61
N ALA A 10 -7.84 -4.13 11.55
CA ALA A 10 -8.98 -5.02 11.70
C ALA A 10 -8.55 -6.45 12.07
N ILE A 11 -7.35 -6.84 11.66
CA ILE A 11 -6.77 -8.15 11.98
C ILE A 11 -5.36 -7.94 12.51
N GLU A 12 -5.08 -8.56 13.65
CA GLU A 12 -3.72 -8.64 14.19
C GLU A 12 -3.37 -10.11 14.29
N TRP A 13 -2.31 -10.49 13.58
CA TRP A 13 -1.87 -11.89 13.52
C TRP A 13 -1.01 -12.23 14.73
N ALA A 14 -1.00 -13.50 15.10
CA ALA A 14 -0.23 -13.95 16.26
C ALA A 14 1.27 -13.69 16.12
N ASP A 15 1.79 -13.62 14.89
CA ASP A 15 3.20 -13.35 14.62
C ASP A 15 3.56 -11.87 14.61
N GLY A 16 2.58 -10.99 14.85
CA GLY A 16 2.79 -9.53 14.86
C GLY A 16 2.39 -8.82 13.57
N GLY A 17 2.01 -9.54 12.53
CA GLY A 17 1.50 -8.94 11.31
C GLY A 17 0.16 -8.25 11.54
N LYS A 18 -0.17 -7.26 10.72
CA LYS A 18 -1.40 -6.48 10.85
C LYS A 18 -2.01 -6.18 9.50
N SER A 19 -3.34 -6.15 9.48
CA SER A 19 -4.10 -5.83 8.26
C SER A 19 -5.20 -4.84 8.58
N TRP A 20 -5.36 -3.82 7.72
CA TRP A 20 -6.42 -2.82 7.84
C TRP A 20 -7.46 -3.06 6.74
N TYR A 21 -8.74 -3.10 7.12
CA TYR A 21 -9.83 -3.36 6.21
C TYR A 21 -10.89 -2.27 6.31
N LYS A 22 -11.51 -2.00 5.19
CA LYS A 22 -12.69 -1.15 5.11
C LYS A 22 -13.69 -1.78 4.15
N ASN A 23 -14.91 -2.03 4.64
CA ASN A 23 -15.97 -2.66 3.84
C ASN A 23 -15.53 -3.99 3.21
N GLY A 24 -14.77 -4.80 3.98
CA GLY A 24 -14.32 -6.12 3.54
C GLY A 24 -13.11 -6.13 2.64
N LYS A 25 -12.53 -4.97 2.33
CA LYS A 25 -11.37 -4.87 1.44
C LYS A 25 -10.17 -4.27 2.17
N LEU A 26 -8.96 -4.74 1.83
CA LEU A 26 -7.74 -4.12 2.34
C LEU A 26 -7.75 -2.64 1.98
N HIS A 27 -7.63 -1.79 3.00
CA HIS A 27 -7.69 -0.35 2.80
C HIS A 27 -7.12 0.39 4.00
N ARG A 28 -6.27 1.38 3.75
CA ARG A 28 -5.80 2.31 4.77
C ARG A 28 -5.35 3.59 4.09
N GLU A 29 -5.75 4.74 4.62
CA GLU A 29 -5.44 6.02 4.00
C GLU A 29 -4.15 6.65 4.54
N ASP A 30 -3.81 6.37 5.79
CA ASP A 30 -2.67 7.02 6.46
C ASP A 30 -1.46 6.11 6.64
N GLY A 31 -1.39 5.01 5.93
CA GLY A 31 -0.27 4.09 6.03
C GLY A 31 -0.48 2.82 5.22
N PRO A 32 0.40 1.83 5.41
CA PRO A 32 0.24 0.55 4.73
C PRO A 32 -0.98 -0.20 5.27
N ALA A 33 -1.74 -0.84 4.39
CA ALA A 33 -2.90 -1.63 4.77
C ALA A 33 -2.52 -3.04 5.21
N PHE A 34 -1.33 -3.49 4.88
CA PHE A 34 -0.80 -4.79 5.28
C PHE A 34 0.63 -4.60 5.77
N GLU A 35 0.90 -5.05 7.00
CA GLU A 35 2.26 -5.05 7.56
C GLU A 35 2.59 -6.47 7.99
N ARG A 36 3.69 -7.02 7.45
CA ARG A 36 4.17 -8.34 7.84
C ARG A 36 4.99 -8.25 9.12
N CYS A 37 5.11 -9.36 9.82
CA CYS A 37 5.86 -9.43 11.08
C CYS A 37 7.33 -9.06 10.90
N ASN A 38 7.90 -9.25 9.70
CA ASN A 38 9.30 -8.91 9.41
C ASN A 38 9.51 -7.44 9.04
N GLY A 39 8.41 -6.66 8.91
CA GLY A 39 8.48 -5.25 8.56
C GLY A 39 8.17 -4.91 7.12
N ASP A 40 7.93 -5.90 6.25
CA ASP A 40 7.48 -5.63 4.89
C ASP A 40 6.12 -4.94 4.93
N LYS A 41 5.89 -3.98 4.02
CA LYS A 41 4.68 -3.16 4.01
C LYS A 41 4.07 -3.11 2.63
N GLU A 42 2.74 -3.11 2.59
CA GLU A 42 1.98 -2.98 1.34
C GLU A 42 0.85 -1.98 1.55
N TRP A 43 0.72 -1.05 0.60
CA TRP A 43 -0.33 -0.03 0.62
C TRP A 43 -1.47 -0.46 -0.29
N TYR A 44 -2.68 -0.48 0.26
CA TYR A 44 -3.89 -0.84 -0.48
C TYR A 44 -4.94 0.24 -0.33
N LYS A 45 -5.71 0.42 -1.40
CA LYS A 45 -6.88 1.27 -1.37
C LYS A 45 -8.01 0.54 -2.09
N SER A 46 -9.11 0.31 -1.38
CA SER A 46 -10.28 -0.41 -1.89
C SER A 46 -9.91 -1.79 -2.48
N GLY A 47 -8.98 -2.49 -1.84
CA GLY A 47 -8.57 -3.83 -2.22
C GLY A 47 -7.48 -3.91 -3.28
N GLY A 48 -7.07 -2.81 -3.89
CA GLY A 48 -6.01 -2.79 -4.89
C GLY A 48 -4.74 -2.14 -4.37
N LEU A 49 -3.57 -2.62 -4.81
CA LEU A 49 -2.30 -1.99 -4.48
C LEU A 49 -2.27 -0.58 -5.04
N HIS A 50 -2.00 0.39 -4.14
CA HIS A 50 -2.02 1.79 -4.53
C HIS A 50 -1.29 2.66 -3.50
N ARG A 51 -0.43 3.54 -3.96
CA ARG A 51 0.17 4.57 -3.12
C ARG A 51 0.61 5.75 -3.99
N GLU A 52 0.20 6.95 -3.61
CA GLU A 52 0.55 8.15 -4.38
C GLU A 52 1.86 8.79 -3.93
N GLU A 53 2.23 8.61 -2.68
CA GLU A 53 3.40 9.30 -2.10
C GLU A 53 4.71 8.54 -2.25
N GLY A 54 4.64 7.26 -2.63
CA GLY A 54 5.81 6.42 -2.72
C GLY A 54 5.47 5.05 -3.27
N PRO A 55 6.36 4.05 -3.08
CA PRO A 55 6.09 2.69 -3.54
C PRO A 55 4.96 2.06 -2.74
N ALA A 56 4.11 1.27 -3.41
CA ALA A 56 3.00 0.58 -2.76
C ALA A 56 3.45 -0.72 -2.09
N VAL A 57 4.61 -1.25 -2.44
CA VAL A 57 5.23 -2.41 -1.79
C VAL A 57 6.63 -2.02 -1.36
N GLU A 58 6.93 -2.21 -0.08
CA GLU A 58 8.27 -1.98 0.47
C GLU A 58 8.71 -3.21 1.24
N CYS A 59 9.78 -3.85 0.78
CA CYS A 59 10.41 -4.96 1.48
C CYS A 59 11.51 -4.41 2.40
N VAL A 60 11.68 -5.01 3.58
CA VAL A 60 12.79 -4.65 4.46
C VAL A 60 14.15 -4.89 3.81
N CYS A 61 14.21 -5.74 2.80
CA CYS A 61 15.40 -5.99 1.99
C CYS A 61 15.76 -4.84 1.04
N GLY A 62 14.89 -3.84 0.93
CA GLY A 62 15.09 -2.70 0.03
C GLY A 62 14.37 -2.79 -1.31
N TYR A 63 13.76 -3.93 -1.62
CA TYR A 63 12.97 -4.09 -2.85
C TYR A 63 11.71 -3.25 -2.76
N LYS A 64 11.34 -2.59 -3.86
CA LYS A 64 10.17 -1.71 -3.95
C LYS A 64 9.39 -1.95 -5.22
N GLU A 65 8.06 -1.76 -5.15
CA GLU A 65 7.19 -1.78 -6.31
C GLU A 65 6.27 -0.57 -6.29
N TRP A 66 6.07 0.02 -7.45
CA TRP A 66 5.28 1.24 -7.64
C TRP A 66 3.97 0.88 -8.32
N TRP A 67 2.86 1.09 -7.63
CA TRP A 67 1.53 0.68 -8.06
C TRP A 67 0.54 1.84 -7.96
N SER A 68 -0.40 1.89 -8.91
CA SER A 68 -1.53 2.79 -8.86
C SER A 68 -2.77 2.06 -9.36
N ASN A 69 -3.84 2.08 -8.56
CA ASN A 69 -5.10 1.42 -8.89
C ASN A 69 -4.90 -0.04 -9.32
N ASP A 70 -4.11 -0.78 -8.52
CA ASP A 70 -3.84 -2.21 -8.71
C ASP A 70 -3.06 -2.54 -9.99
N LYS A 71 -2.36 -1.56 -10.56
CA LYS A 71 -1.49 -1.76 -11.71
C LYS A 71 -0.06 -1.38 -11.36
N ARG A 72 0.90 -2.28 -11.62
CA ARG A 72 2.31 -2.02 -11.38
C ARG A 72 2.91 -1.22 -12.54
N TYR A 73 3.62 -0.15 -12.20
CA TYR A 73 4.29 0.72 -13.17
C TYR A 73 5.81 0.63 -13.12
N GLY A 74 6.37 0.07 -12.05
CA GLY A 74 7.81 -0.06 -11.95
C GLY A 74 8.24 -0.77 -10.68
N LYS A 75 9.54 -0.97 -10.54
CA LYS A 75 10.16 -1.59 -9.38
C LYS A 75 11.47 -0.88 -9.05
N ASN A 76 11.89 -0.99 -7.79
CA ASN A 76 13.18 -0.48 -7.30
C ASN A 76 13.39 1.00 -7.66
N ASN A 77 14.47 1.30 -8.37
CA ASN A 77 14.85 2.67 -8.71
C ASN A 77 14.22 3.20 -10.00
N ASP A 78 13.21 2.51 -10.55
CA ASP A 78 12.45 3.02 -11.70
C ASP A 78 11.82 4.37 -11.38
N PHE A 79 11.49 4.60 -10.10
CA PHE A 79 11.01 5.87 -9.57
C PHE A 79 11.71 6.18 -8.26
N ASN A 80 11.70 7.44 -7.88
CA ASN A 80 11.84 7.87 -6.50
C ASN A 80 10.50 8.49 -6.07
N ASN A 81 10.36 8.91 -4.82
CA ASN A 81 9.10 9.44 -4.33
C ASN A 81 8.63 10.66 -5.12
N GLU A 82 9.55 11.55 -5.46
CA GLU A 82 9.21 12.77 -6.20
C GLU A 82 8.80 12.47 -7.65
N SER A 83 9.59 11.66 -8.36
CA SER A 83 9.27 11.32 -9.75
C SER A 83 7.99 10.51 -9.85
N TRP A 84 7.70 9.67 -8.86
CA TRP A 84 6.46 8.91 -8.79
C TRP A 84 5.26 9.82 -8.64
N GLN A 85 5.35 10.81 -7.75
CA GLN A 85 4.26 11.77 -7.54
C GLN A 85 3.96 12.57 -8.80
N VAL A 86 4.98 12.98 -9.53
CA VAL A 86 4.82 13.67 -10.82
C VAL A 86 4.13 12.75 -11.85
N PHE A 87 4.60 11.50 -11.94
CA PHE A 87 4.03 10.52 -12.86
C PHE A 87 2.55 10.25 -12.57
N ILE A 88 2.19 10.08 -11.30
CA ILE A 88 0.81 9.85 -10.86
C ILE A 88 -0.09 11.01 -11.28
N LYS A 89 0.36 12.25 -11.12
CA LYS A 89 -0.41 13.42 -11.53
C LYS A 89 -0.67 13.41 -13.04
N THR A 90 0.31 12.98 -13.81
CA THR A 90 0.15 12.83 -15.26
C THR A 90 -0.94 11.81 -15.60
N LEU A 91 -0.98 10.68 -14.88
CA LEU A 91 -2.01 9.66 -15.08
C LEU A 91 -3.41 10.18 -14.76
N ILE A 92 -3.54 10.96 -13.69
CA ILE A 92 -4.83 11.46 -13.22
C ILE A 92 -5.40 12.49 -14.21
N PHE A 93 -4.55 13.29 -14.81
CA PHE A 93 -4.96 14.40 -15.69
C PHE A 93 -4.81 14.10 -17.19
N SER A 94 -4.46 12.89 -17.56
CA SER A 94 -4.31 12.52 -18.95
C SER A 94 -5.60 12.01 -19.61
#